data_29c1ef74c8ebfb7180bd4b22f28ece6b
#
_entry.id   29c1ef74c8ebfb7180bd4b22f28ece6b
#
_cell.length_a   1.000
_cell.length_b   1.000
_cell.length_c   1.000
_cell.angle_alpha   90.00
_cell.angle_beta   90.00
_cell.angle_gamma   90.00
#
_symmetry.space_group_name_H-M   'P 1'
#
loop_
_entity.id
_entity.type
_entity.pdbx_description
1 polymer ?
#
loop_
_entity_poly.entity_id
_entity_poly.type
_entity_poly.pdbx_seq_one_letter_code
_entity_poly.pdbx_strand_id
1 'polypeptide(L)'
;MNLNELRDRAYKTACKHGWHEEEYSNEHFLCLVISELMEAVEADRKRMHAFRTPFEDFICRFTTDPDHAYKVAFDEYIKDSVEDELSDAVIRLLDLAGLRQYDLSAAYDFVDDLVSLKQNVMFSEICYVLTGIITEEQHTVETKICAVLA
;
A
#
# COMPACT_ATOMS: atom_id res chain seq x y z
N MET A 1 -12.04 -8.42 5.29
CA MET A 1 -11.60 -8.07 3.90
C MET A 1 -10.78 -9.24 3.38
N ASN A 2 -10.97 -9.70 2.15
CA ASN A 2 -10.23 -10.84 1.61
C ASN A 2 -9.01 -10.33 0.83
N LEU A 3 -7.79 -10.56 1.37
CA LEU A 3 -6.55 -10.10 0.74
C LEU A 3 -6.30 -10.74 -0.62
N ASN A 4 -6.69 -12.01 -0.82
CA ASN A 4 -6.54 -12.66 -2.12
C ASN A 4 -7.44 -12.03 -3.19
N GLU A 5 -8.67 -11.59 -2.83
CA GLU A 5 -9.53 -10.84 -3.76
C GLU A 5 -8.94 -9.47 -4.12
N LEU A 6 -8.34 -8.78 -3.14
CA LEU A 6 -7.66 -7.49 -3.39
C LEU A 6 -6.41 -7.69 -4.25
N ARG A 7 -5.61 -8.73 -4.00
CA ARG A 7 -4.49 -9.15 -4.83
C ARG A 7 -4.90 -9.30 -6.30
N ASP A 8 -5.95 -10.07 -6.55
CA ASP A 8 -6.42 -10.34 -7.91
C ASP A 8 -6.91 -9.06 -8.61
N ARG A 9 -7.53 -8.14 -7.85
CA ARG A 9 -7.97 -6.84 -8.37
C ARG A 9 -6.79 -5.92 -8.69
N ALA A 10 -5.80 -5.82 -7.79
CA ALA A 10 -4.59 -5.00 -7.99
C ALA A 10 -3.84 -5.47 -9.23
N TYR A 11 -3.54 -6.75 -9.34
CA TYR A 11 -2.86 -7.34 -10.48
C TYR A 11 -3.62 -7.11 -11.80
N LYS A 12 -4.94 -7.35 -11.81
CA LYS A 12 -5.76 -7.11 -13.00
C LYS A 12 -5.73 -5.64 -13.44
N THR A 13 -5.68 -4.72 -12.49
CA THR A 13 -5.57 -3.29 -12.76
C THR A 13 -4.20 -2.94 -13.33
N ALA A 14 -3.12 -3.43 -12.73
CA ALA A 14 -1.75 -3.26 -13.22
C ALA A 14 -1.57 -3.77 -14.65
N CYS A 15 -2.11 -4.96 -14.97
CA CYS A 15 -2.12 -5.49 -16.33
C CYS A 15 -2.83 -4.56 -17.33
N LYS A 16 -3.97 -3.95 -16.94
CA LYS A 16 -4.70 -3.01 -17.80
C LYS A 16 -3.92 -1.74 -18.09
N HIS A 17 -3.04 -1.34 -17.18
CA HIS A 17 -2.17 -0.18 -17.32
C HIS A 17 -0.82 -0.51 -18.02
N GLY A 18 -0.60 -1.76 -18.42
CA GLY A 18 0.62 -2.18 -19.12
C GLY A 18 1.84 -2.34 -18.21
N TRP A 19 1.67 -2.41 -16.89
CA TRP A 19 2.81 -2.46 -15.95
C TRP A 19 3.59 -3.77 -16.01
N HIS A 20 3.05 -4.80 -16.65
CA HIS A 20 3.66 -6.13 -16.83
C HIS A 20 4.02 -6.42 -18.28
N GLU A 21 4.21 -5.42 -19.13
CA GLU A 21 4.69 -5.59 -20.52
C GLU A 21 6.16 -6.00 -20.55
N GLU A 22 6.93 -5.66 -19.52
CA GLU A 22 8.31 -6.09 -19.33
C GLU A 22 8.44 -6.97 -18.09
N GLU A 23 9.42 -7.87 -18.12
CA GLU A 23 9.67 -8.78 -16.99
C GLU A 23 10.68 -8.16 -16.04
N TYR A 24 10.27 -8.00 -14.75
CA TYR A 24 11.11 -7.47 -13.70
C TYR A 24 11.31 -8.49 -12.57
N SER A 25 12.42 -8.33 -11.83
CA SER A 25 12.70 -9.16 -10.65
C SER A 25 11.81 -8.78 -9.46
N ASN A 26 11.71 -9.69 -8.49
CA ASN A 26 10.98 -9.40 -7.25
C ASN A 26 11.59 -8.23 -6.48
N GLU A 27 12.93 -8.10 -6.51
CA GLU A 27 13.66 -7.03 -5.87
C GLU A 27 13.31 -5.67 -6.45
N HIS A 28 13.06 -5.61 -7.77
CA HIS A 28 12.56 -4.39 -8.41
C HIS A 28 11.21 -3.97 -7.80
N PHE A 29 10.23 -4.87 -7.75
CA PHE A 29 8.92 -4.57 -7.17
C PHE A 29 9.00 -4.22 -5.68
N LEU A 30 9.81 -4.94 -4.90
CA LEU A 30 10.02 -4.64 -3.48
C LEU A 30 10.71 -3.28 -3.27
N CYS A 31 11.60 -2.87 -4.17
CA CYS A 31 12.20 -1.54 -4.15
C CYS A 31 11.14 -0.44 -4.37
N LEU A 32 10.15 -0.66 -5.24
CA LEU A 32 9.04 0.27 -5.42
C LEU A 32 8.20 0.39 -4.14
N VAL A 33 7.96 -0.72 -3.42
CA VAL A 33 7.28 -0.65 -2.10
C VAL A 33 8.05 0.21 -1.11
N ILE A 34 9.38 0.06 -1.06
CA ILE A 34 10.24 0.89 -0.19
C ILE A 34 10.14 2.38 -0.59
N SER A 35 10.04 2.69 -1.88
CA SER A 35 9.85 4.06 -2.36
C SER A 35 8.58 4.67 -1.78
N GLU A 36 7.44 4.00 -1.90
CA GLU A 36 6.16 4.47 -1.34
C GLU A 36 6.24 4.65 0.19
N LEU A 37 6.89 3.73 0.92
CA LEU A 37 7.10 3.89 2.36
C LEU A 37 7.94 5.13 2.70
N MET A 38 8.93 5.48 1.87
CA MET A 38 9.74 6.69 2.09
C MET A 38 8.96 7.96 1.72
N GLU A 39 8.08 7.91 0.72
CA GLU A 39 7.15 9.00 0.38
C GLU A 39 6.15 9.23 1.52
N ALA A 40 5.63 8.15 2.14
CA ALA A 40 4.80 8.25 3.35
C ALA A 40 5.55 8.93 4.52
N VAL A 41 6.82 8.59 4.75
CA VAL A 41 7.65 9.26 5.77
C VAL A 41 7.84 10.74 5.46
N GLU A 42 8.03 11.11 4.21
CA GLU A 42 8.16 12.52 3.82
C GLU A 42 6.83 13.28 3.98
N ALA A 43 5.69 12.64 3.65
CA ALA A 43 4.36 13.18 3.89
C ALA A 43 4.11 13.42 5.39
N ASP A 44 4.47 12.46 6.26
CA ASP A 44 4.37 12.59 7.72
C ASP A 44 5.20 13.77 8.25
N ARG A 45 6.45 13.91 7.78
CA ARG A 45 7.31 15.06 8.13
C ARG A 45 6.71 16.40 7.75
N LYS A 46 5.95 16.46 6.64
CA LYS A 46 5.22 17.63 6.17
C LYS A 46 3.84 17.76 6.84
N ARG A 47 3.41 16.77 7.65
CA ARG A 47 2.08 16.69 8.28
C ARG A 47 0.95 16.66 7.24
N MET A 48 1.18 16.00 6.12
CA MET A 48 0.21 15.82 5.05
C MET A 48 -0.59 14.55 5.31
N HIS A 49 -1.77 14.71 5.90
CA HIS A 49 -2.71 13.63 6.15
C HIS A 49 -3.98 13.80 5.31
N ALA A 50 -4.60 12.68 4.96
CA ALA A 50 -5.82 12.68 4.18
C ALA A 50 -6.99 13.33 4.94
N PHE A 51 -7.75 14.17 4.27
CA PHE A 51 -8.97 14.80 4.79
C PHE A 51 -10.21 13.98 4.40
N ARG A 52 -10.39 12.83 5.03
CA ARG A 52 -11.43 11.86 4.69
C ARG A 52 -12.85 12.46 4.69
N THR A 53 -13.24 13.20 5.72
CA THR A 53 -14.59 13.79 5.80
C THR A 53 -14.86 14.79 4.68
N PRO A 54 -14.00 15.78 4.37
CA PRO A 54 -14.17 16.63 3.20
C PRO A 54 -14.21 15.87 1.88
N PHE A 55 -13.41 14.82 1.72
CA PHE A 55 -13.43 13.96 0.55
C PHE A 55 -14.79 13.27 0.36
N GLU A 56 -15.29 12.59 1.40
CA GLU A 56 -16.59 11.90 1.37
C GLU A 56 -17.74 12.89 1.12
N ASP A 57 -17.73 14.05 1.78
CA ASP A 57 -18.73 15.10 1.57
C ASP A 57 -18.73 15.63 0.14
N PHE A 58 -17.55 15.80 -0.46
CA PHE A 58 -17.44 16.30 -1.84
C PHE A 58 -18.04 15.31 -2.83
N ILE A 59 -17.63 14.03 -2.79
CA ILE A 59 -18.16 13.02 -3.72
C ILE A 59 -19.66 12.77 -3.56
N CYS A 60 -20.18 12.88 -2.33
CA CYS A 60 -21.63 12.75 -2.09
C CYS A 60 -22.47 13.89 -2.69
N ARG A 61 -21.91 15.10 -2.81
CA ARG A 61 -22.59 16.29 -3.35
C ARG A 61 -22.62 16.33 -4.88
N PHE A 62 -21.61 15.77 -5.53
CA PHE A 62 -21.43 15.83 -6.98
C PHE A 62 -21.77 14.49 -7.63
N THR A 63 -23.05 14.24 -7.87
CA THR A 63 -23.58 12.95 -8.37
C THR A 63 -23.75 12.88 -9.89
N THR A 64 -23.62 14.00 -10.60
CA THR A 64 -23.83 14.07 -12.06
C THR A 64 -22.70 13.48 -12.88
N ASP A 65 -21.47 13.54 -12.36
CA ASP A 65 -20.28 12.90 -12.93
C ASP A 65 -19.42 12.36 -11.77
N PRO A 66 -19.72 11.13 -11.30
CA PRO A 66 -19.04 10.56 -10.14
C PRO A 66 -17.53 10.37 -10.33
N ASP A 67 -17.10 10.00 -11.54
CA ASP A 67 -15.68 9.74 -11.82
C ASP A 67 -14.86 11.04 -11.80
N HIS A 68 -15.40 12.10 -12.37
CA HIS A 68 -14.77 13.43 -12.31
C HIS A 68 -14.76 13.97 -10.88
N ALA A 69 -15.87 13.85 -10.17
CA ALA A 69 -15.98 14.29 -8.77
C ALA A 69 -14.98 13.55 -7.88
N TYR A 70 -14.86 12.22 -8.05
CA TYR A 70 -13.86 11.42 -7.33
C TYR A 70 -12.45 11.91 -7.59
N LYS A 71 -12.08 12.11 -8.86
CA LYS A 71 -10.74 12.56 -9.24
C LYS A 71 -10.39 13.92 -8.61
N VAL A 72 -11.31 14.89 -8.70
CA VAL A 72 -11.10 16.23 -8.11
C VAL A 72 -10.98 16.14 -6.60
N ALA A 73 -11.85 15.38 -5.94
CA ALA A 73 -11.79 15.20 -4.50
C ALA A 73 -10.52 14.48 -4.05
N PHE A 74 -10.09 13.46 -4.80
CA PHE A 74 -8.86 12.73 -4.52
C PHE A 74 -7.65 13.67 -4.61
N ASP A 75 -7.51 14.41 -5.71
CA ASP A 75 -6.40 15.35 -5.92
C ASP A 75 -6.34 16.45 -4.84
N GLU A 76 -7.49 16.88 -4.29
CA GLU A 76 -7.59 17.96 -3.30
C GLU A 76 -7.40 17.48 -1.85
N TYR A 77 -7.91 16.28 -1.50
CA TYR A 77 -8.06 15.87 -0.10
C TYR A 77 -7.26 14.64 0.30
N ILE A 78 -6.79 13.85 -0.65
CA ILE A 78 -6.14 12.55 -0.38
C ILE A 78 -4.71 12.52 -0.90
N LYS A 79 -4.51 12.94 -2.15
CA LYS A 79 -3.27 12.78 -2.89
C LYS A 79 -2.05 13.29 -2.13
N ASP A 80 -0.94 12.54 -2.26
CA ASP A 80 0.36 12.81 -1.64
C ASP A 80 0.31 12.87 -0.09
N SER A 81 -0.73 12.29 0.53
CA SER A 81 -0.84 12.15 1.99
C SER A 81 -0.20 10.86 2.49
N VAL A 82 0.05 10.76 3.80
CA VAL A 82 0.56 9.52 4.43
C VAL A 82 -0.32 8.32 4.07
N GLU A 83 -1.63 8.49 4.09
CA GLU A 83 -2.61 7.45 3.82
C GLU A 83 -2.61 7.03 2.35
N ASP A 84 -2.36 7.96 1.44
CA ASP A 84 -2.21 7.70 0.00
C ASP A 84 -0.98 6.86 -0.27
N GLU A 85 0.18 7.29 0.21
CA GLU A 85 1.45 6.59 0.00
C GLU A 85 1.47 5.19 0.64
N LEU A 86 0.85 5.03 1.82
CA LEU A 86 0.68 3.70 2.40
C LEU A 86 -0.25 2.82 1.57
N SER A 87 -1.29 3.40 0.96
CA SER A 87 -2.18 2.67 0.05
C SER A 87 -1.44 2.22 -1.20
N ASP A 88 -0.55 3.06 -1.74
CA ASP A 88 0.28 2.71 -2.89
C ASP A 88 1.29 1.61 -2.55
N ALA A 89 1.93 1.65 -1.38
CA ALA A 89 2.78 0.55 -0.91
C ALA A 89 2.00 -0.78 -0.84
N VAL A 90 0.77 -0.77 -0.31
CA VAL A 90 -0.10 -1.95 -0.26
C VAL A 90 -0.48 -2.42 -1.68
N ILE A 91 -0.84 -1.51 -2.59
CA ILE A 91 -1.17 -1.85 -3.98
C ILE A 91 0.02 -2.50 -4.69
N ARG A 92 1.25 -2.01 -4.48
CA ARG A 92 2.48 -2.61 -5.02
C ARG A 92 2.71 -4.03 -4.51
N LEU A 93 2.50 -4.27 -3.20
CA LEU A 93 2.63 -5.61 -2.61
C LEU A 93 1.57 -6.58 -3.16
N LEU A 94 0.33 -6.13 -3.27
CA LEU A 94 -0.77 -6.92 -3.81
C LEU A 94 -0.57 -7.24 -5.30
N ASP A 95 -0.06 -6.29 -6.08
CA ASP A 95 0.28 -6.49 -7.48
C ASP A 95 1.38 -7.55 -7.65
N LEU A 96 2.48 -7.44 -6.91
CA LEU A 96 3.54 -8.45 -6.92
C LEU A 96 3.02 -9.83 -6.50
N ALA A 97 2.20 -9.89 -5.45
CA ALA A 97 1.60 -11.14 -5.01
C ALA A 97 0.70 -11.75 -6.10
N GLY A 98 -0.06 -10.94 -6.82
CA GLY A 98 -0.90 -11.36 -7.94
C GLY A 98 -0.07 -11.85 -9.13
N LEU A 99 1.00 -11.15 -9.49
CA LEU A 99 1.94 -11.53 -10.54
C LEU A 99 2.60 -12.90 -10.25
N ARG A 100 2.92 -13.19 -8.99
CA ARG A 100 3.56 -14.44 -8.54
C ARG A 100 2.57 -15.49 -8.03
N GLN A 101 1.29 -15.16 -7.95
CA GLN A 101 0.20 -16.05 -7.48
C GLN A 101 0.40 -16.53 -6.03
N TYR A 102 0.95 -15.67 -5.16
CA TYR A 102 1.14 -15.99 -3.74
C TYR A 102 -0.20 -16.01 -2.99
N ASP A 103 -0.32 -16.91 -2.02
CA ASP A 103 -1.48 -16.98 -1.12
C ASP A 103 -1.26 -16.05 0.09
N LEU A 104 -2.13 -15.05 0.23
CA LEU A 104 -2.04 -14.06 1.29
C LEU A 104 -2.86 -14.43 2.55
N SER A 105 -3.36 -15.66 2.64
CA SER A 105 -4.13 -16.11 3.82
C SER A 105 -3.31 -16.08 5.10
N ALA A 106 -2.01 -16.33 5.00
CA ALA A 106 -1.09 -16.31 6.15
C ALA A 106 -0.80 -14.90 6.69
N ALA A 107 -1.16 -13.82 5.99
CA ALA A 107 -0.95 -12.46 6.49
C ALA A 107 -1.67 -12.21 7.83
N TYR A 108 -2.80 -12.88 8.05
CA TYR A 108 -3.55 -12.76 9.31
C TYR A 108 -2.84 -13.37 10.52
N ASP A 109 -1.91 -14.29 10.30
CA ASP A 109 -1.16 -14.95 11.38
C ASP A 109 -0.08 -14.04 11.98
N PHE A 110 0.32 -12.98 11.28
CA PHE A 110 1.33 -12.02 11.71
C PHE A 110 0.77 -10.84 12.53
N VAL A 111 -0.55 -10.63 12.55
CA VAL A 111 -1.18 -9.48 13.21
C VAL A 111 -0.87 -9.42 14.71
N ASP A 112 -0.90 -10.55 15.40
CA ASP A 112 -0.68 -10.61 16.85
C ASP A 112 0.77 -10.27 17.24
N ASP A 113 1.74 -10.56 16.37
CA ASP A 113 3.16 -10.25 16.59
C ASP A 113 3.43 -8.75 16.46
N LEU A 114 2.73 -8.07 15.58
CA LEU A 114 2.90 -6.63 15.30
C LEU A 114 2.18 -5.74 16.31
N VAL A 115 1.05 -6.16 16.86
CA VAL A 115 0.32 -5.45 17.93
C VAL A 115 1.15 -5.29 19.21
N SER A 116 2.20 -6.10 19.39
CA SER A 116 3.15 -5.97 20.49
C SER A 116 4.16 -4.81 20.34
N LEU A 117 4.15 -4.06 19.23
CA LEU A 117 4.98 -2.88 19.04
C LEU A 117 4.67 -1.85 20.14
N LYS A 118 5.74 -1.41 20.81
CA LYS A 118 5.68 -0.51 21.97
C LYS A 118 4.86 0.74 21.65
N GLN A 119 4.00 1.14 22.57
CA GLN A 119 3.39 2.47 22.55
C GLN A 119 4.49 3.54 22.48
N ASN A 120 4.32 4.54 21.61
CA ASN A 120 5.26 5.65 21.36
C ASN A 120 6.43 5.36 20.38
N VAL A 121 6.23 4.55 19.38
CA VAL A 121 7.17 4.41 18.24
C VAL A 121 6.86 5.51 17.21
N MET A 122 7.88 6.18 16.68
CA MET A 122 7.68 7.16 15.60
C MET A 122 7.29 6.43 14.30
N PHE A 123 6.48 7.08 13.46
CA PHE A 123 6.05 6.53 12.17
C PHE A 123 7.23 6.11 11.29
N SER A 124 8.29 6.93 11.24
CA SER A 124 9.52 6.61 10.51
C SER A 124 10.25 5.37 11.03
N GLU A 125 10.13 5.05 12.33
CA GLU A 125 10.70 3.82 12.90
C GLU A 125 9.89 2.59 12.48
N ILE A 126 8.57 2.72 12.35
CA ILE A 126 7.72 1.67 11.80
C ILE A 126 8.11 1.40 10.34
N CYS A 127 8.21 2.43 9.52
CA CYS A 127 8.63 2.28 8.10
C CYS A 127 10.03 1.67 7.99
N TYR A 128 10.95 2.00 8.89
CA TYR A 128 12.27 1.36 8.94
C TYR A 128 12.18 -0.15 9.23
N VAL A 129 11.34 -0.56 10.18
CA VAL A 129 11.12 -1.98 10.49
C VAL A 129 10.53 -2.72 9.29
N LEU A 130 9.51 -2.13 8.63
CA LEU A 130 8.92 -2.69 7.40
C LEU A 130 9.96 -2.83 6.29
N THR A 131 10.82 -1.85 6.09
CA THR A 131 11.92 -1.93 5.14
C THR A 131 12.89 -3.07 5.49
N GLY A 132 13.17 -3.30 6.78
CA GLY A 132 13.98 -4.41 7.26
C GLY A 132 13.35 -5.77 6.89
N ILE A 133 12.04 -5.94 7.08
CA ILE A 133 11.30 -7.15 6.68
C ILE A 133 11.41 -7.37 5.17
N ILE A 134 11.23 -6.32 4.36
CA ILE A 134 11.31 -6.39 2.90
C ILE A 134 12.71 -6.82 2.43
N THR A 135 13.76 -6.34 3.06
CA THR A 135 15.16 -6.60 2.66
C THR A 135 15.76 -7.86 3.29
N GLU A 136 15.08 -8.51 4.23
CA GLU A 136 15.57 -9.74 4.90
C GLU A 136 15.78 -10.87 3.88
N GLU A 137 16.98 -11.44 3.83
CA GLU A 137 17.35 -12.49 2.85
C GLU A 137 16.84 -13.88 3.23
N GLN A 138 16.59 -14.14 4.51
CA GLN A 138 16.22 -15.48 5.02
C GLN A 138 14.78 -15.86 4.73
N HIS A 139 13.90 -14.88 4.44
CA HIS A 139 12.48 -15.10 4.20
C HIS A 139 12.14 -15.15 2.70
N THR A 140 11.15 -15.97 2.35
CA THR A 140 10.61 -15.97 0.99
C THR A 140 9.88 -14.65 0.71
N VAL A 141 9.75 -14.29 -0.58
CA VAL A 141 9.03 -13.07 -0.97
C VAL A 141 7.57 -13.12 -0.52
N GLU A 142 6.92 -14.28 -0.60
CA GLU A 142 5.56 -14.48 -0.09
C GLU A 142 5.44 -14.18 1.41
N THR A 143 6.38 -14.72 2.22
CA THR A 143 6.43 -14.45 3.68
C THR A 143 6.63 -12.96 3.97
N LYS A 144 7.52 -12.29 3.26
CA LYS A 144 7.75 -10.84 3.40
C LYS A 144 6.49 -10.03 3.11
N ILE A 145 5.79 -10.35 2.01
CA ILE A 145 4.54 -9.68 1.64
C ILE A 145 3.49 -9.89 2.73
N CYS A 146 3.29 -11.12 3.20
CA CYS A 146 2.35 -11.41 4.26
C CYS A 146 2.66 -10.63 5.56
N ALA A 147 3.94 -10.57 5.95
CA ALA A 147 4.37 -9.88 7.16
C ALA A 147 4.22 -8.35 7.07
N VAL A 148 4.38 -7.76 5.88
CA VAL A 148 4.21 -6.30 5.69
C VAL A 148 2.73 -5.91 5.58
N LEU A 149 1.87 -6.80 5.05
CA LEU A 149 0.43 -6.56 4.93
C LEU A 149 -0.36 -6.80 6.23
N ALA A 150 0.23 -7.49 7.20
CA ALA A 150 -0.37 -7.73 8.52
C ALA A 150 -0.40 -6.48 9.38
#